data_98b2d7d3f21984f030accea7f1ca055e
#
_entry.id   98b2d7d3f21984f030accea7f1ca055e
#
_cell.length_a   1.000
_cell.length_b   1.000
_cell.length_c   1.000
_cell.angle_alpha   90.00
_cell.angle_beta   90.00
_cell.angle_gamma   90.00
#
_symmetry.space_group_name_H-M   'P 1'
#
loop_
_entity.id
_entity.type
_entity.pdbx_description
1 polymer ?
#
loop_
_entity_poly.entity_id
_entity_poly.type
_entity_poly.pdbx_seq_one_letter_code
_entity_poly.pdbx_strand_id
1 'polypeptide(L)' 'MADYLSLTDMLDRDRTVNEYYQALPDFIRSQLRGAQITSFDELQKYVQKIEMQERTEYPEL' A
#
# COMPACT_ATOMS: atom_id res chain seq x y z
N MET A 1 19.46 1.18 3.84
CA MET A 1 18.73 0.49 3.10
C MET A 1 17.50 0.15 3.71
N ALA A 2 16.46 0.55 3.26
CA ALA A 2 15.18 0.38 3.85
C ALA A 2 14.37 -0.67 3.17
N ASP A 3 14.99 -1.44 2.34
CA ASP A 3 14.27 -2.44 1.60
C ASP A 3 14.00 -3.67 2.42
N TYR A 4 12.85 -4.27 2.21
CA TYR A 4 12.45 -5.47 2.89
C TYR A 4 12.23 -6.58 1.87
N LEU A 5 12.15 -7.80 2.36
CA LEU A 5 11.99 -8.93 1.46
C LEU A 5 10.60 -8.98 0.86
N SER A 6 9.60 -8.53 1.59
CA SER A 6 8.25 -8.54 1.10
C SER A 6 7.43 -7.63 1.97
N LEU A 7 6.17 -7.44 1.59
CA LEU A 7 5.27 -6.62 2.39
C LEU A 7 5.11 -7.22 3.78
N THR A 8 4.97 -8.52 3.88
CA THR A 8 4.84 -9.16 5.17
C THR A 8 6.06 -8.90 6.05
N ASP A 9 7.24 -8.99 5.45
CA ASP A 9 8.46 -8.73 6.17
C ASP A 9 8.50 -7.29 6.68
N MET A 10 8.06 -6.37 5.84
CA MET A 10 8.04 -4.97 6.20
C MET A 10 7.07 -4.72 7.36
N LEU A 11 5.90 -5.32 7.31
CA LEU A 11 4.91 -5.16 8.37
C LEU A 11 5.40 -5.73 9.69
N ASP A 12 6.18 -6.79 9.60
CA ASP A 12 6.70 -7.43 10.78
C ASP A 12 7.78 -6.61 11.45
N ARG A 13 8.57 -5.91 10.67
CA ARG A 13 9.73 -5.21 11.20
C ARG A 13 9.48 -3.75 11.50
N ASP A 14 8.54 -3.14 10.83
CA ASP A 14 8.33 -1.71 10.96
C ASP A 14 6.94 -1.44 11.49
N ARG A 15 6.89 -0.97 12.71
CA ARG A 15 5.61 -0.71 13.36
C ARG A 15 4.83 0.40 12.66
N THR A 16 5.53 1.43 12.22
CA THR A 16 4.87 2.54 11.53
C THR A 16 4.19 2.05 10.26
N VAL A 17 4.88 1.21 9.51
CA VAL A 17 4.30 0.65 8.30
C VAL A 17 3.10 -0.21 8.63
N ASN A 18 3.21 -0.99 9.69
CA ASN A 18 2.11 -1.86 10.09
C ASN A 18 0.89 -1.05 10.43
N GLU A 19 1.04 0.03 11.17
CA GLU A 19 -0.08 0.88 11.54
C GLU A 19 -0.70 1.53 10.30
N TYR A 20 0.15 1.96 9.39
CA TYR A 20 -0.35 2.55 8.16
C TYR A 20 -1.18 1.54 7.38
N TYR A 21 -0.67 0.32 7.27
CA TYR A 21 -1.34 -0.73 6.54
C TYR A 21 -2.68 -1.10 7.18
N GLN A 22 -2.70 -1.19 8.50
CA GLN A 22 -3.92 -1.57 9.20
C GLN A 22 -5.00 -0.52 9.07
N ALA A 23 -4.63 0.71 8.82
CA ALA A 23 -5.60 1.78 8.65
C ALA A 23 -6.22 1.81 7.26
N LEU A 24 -5.71 1.01 6.34
CA LEU A 24 -6.22 1.02 4.98
C LEU A 24 -7.49 0.19 4.88
N PRO A 25 -8.37 0.55 3.93
CA PRO A 25 -9.58 -0.26 3.70
C PRO A 25 -9.23 -1.66 3.21
N ASP A 26 -10.17 -2.56 3.39
CA ASP A 26 -9.95 -3.95 2.99
C ASP A 26 -9.62 -4.10 1.53
N PHE A 27 -10.30 -3.35 0.67
CA PHE A 27 -10.07 -3.53 -0.77
C PHE A 27 -8.65 -3.11 -1.15
N ILE A 28 -8.09 -2.13 -0.47
CA ILE A 28 -6.72 -1.73 -0.76
C ILE A 28 -5.75 -2.77 -0.23
N ARG A 29 -5.99 -3.26 0.98
CA ARG A 29 -5.10 -4.27 1.54
C ARG A 29 -5.09 -5.53 0.70
N SER A 30 -6.24 -5.88 0.16
CA SER A 30 -6.32 -7.04 -0.70
C SER A 30 -5.45 -6.89 -1.93
N GLN A 31 -5.45 -5.72 -2.53
CA GLN A 31 -4.63 -5.48 -3.70
C GLN A 31 -3.16 -5.45 -3.36
N LEU A 32 -2.82 -4.94 -2.20
CA LEU A 32 -1.43 -4.89 -1.77
C LEU A 32 -0.83 -6.28 -1.61
N ARG A 33 -1.66 -7.24 -1.24
CA ARG A 33 -1.15 -8.59 -1.06
C ARG A 33 -0.59 -9.18 -2.33
N GLY A 34 -1.11 -8.77 -3.47
CA GLY A 34 -0.64 -9.28 -4.73
C GLY A 34 0.48 -8.46 -5.33
N ALA A 35 0.87 -7.40 -4.67
CA ALA A 35 1.90 -6.52 -5.20
C ALA A 35 3.23 -6.84 -4.56
N GLN A 36 4.30 -6.57 -5.30
CA GLN A 36 5.63 -6.75 -4.76
C GLN A 36 6.09 -5.43 -4.21
N ILE A 37 5.97 -5.26 -2.93
CA ILE A 37 6.31 -4.02 -2.27
C ILE A 37 7.43 -4.31 -1.29
N THR A 38 8.54 -3.61 -1.47
CA THR A 38 9.70 -3.86 -0.64
C THR A 38 10.17 -2.61 0.09
N SER A 39 9.45 -1.50 -0.04
CA SER A 39 9.79 -0.30 0.71
C SER A 39 8.53 0.48 1.03
N PHE A 40 8.62 1.30 2.06
CA PHE A 40 7.47 2.10 2.47
C PHE A 40 7.09 3.10 1.38
N ASP A 41 8.08 3.63 0.68
CA ASP A 41 7.81 4.54 -0.41
C ASP A 41 6.98 3.88 -1.49
N GLU A 42 7.31 2.66 -1.84
CA GLU A 42 6.54 1.93 -2.82
C GLU A 42 5.13 1.65 -2.32
N LEU A 43 5.01 1.36 -1.04
CA LEU A 43 3.71 1.11 -0.46
C LEU A 43 2.82 2.34 -0.59
N GLN A 44 3.35 3.49 -0.25
CA GLN A 44 2.57 4.71 -0.32
C GLN A 44 2.17 5.04 -1.75
N LYS A 45 3.09 4.86 -2.67
CA LYS A 45 2.78 5.13 -4.07
C LYS A 45 1.72 4.21 -4.61
N TYR A 46 1.78 2.96 -4.22
CA TYR A 46 0.81 1.98 -4.67
C TYR A 46 -0.58 2.32 -4.12
N VAL A 47 -0.64 2.69 -2.85
CA VAL A 47 -1.90 3.06 -2.24
C VAL A 47 -2.49 4.29 -2.91
N GLN A 48 -1.67 5.28 -3.20
CA GLN A 48 -2.14 6.46 -3.89
C GLN A 48 -2.69 6.12 -5.26
N LYS A 49 -2.03 5.23 -5.94
CA LYS A 49 -2.49 4.82 -7.26
C LYS A 49 -3.86 4.16 -7.18
N ILE A 50 -4.05 3.30 -6.20
CA ILE A 50 -5.33 2.64 -6.05
C ILE A 50 -6.42 3.66 -5.73
N GLU A 51 -6.13 4.59 -4.83
CA GLU A 51 -7.11 5.59 -4.45
C GLU A 51 -7.48 6.48 -5.62
N MET A 52 -6.51 6.82 -6.43
CA MET A 52 -6.78 7.64 -7.58
C MET A 52 -7.63 6.90 -8.61
N GLN A 53 -7.39 5.62 -8.77
CA GLN A 53 -8.18 4.83 -9.68
C GLN A 53 -9.62 4.75 -9.22
N GLU A 54 -9.84 4.69 -7.94
CA GLU A 54 -11.19 4.65 -7.42
C GLU A 54 -11.90 5.95 -7.66
N ARG A 55 -11.16 7.04 -7.70
CA ARG A 55 -11.78 8.32 -7.88
C ARG A 55 -11.96 8.74 -9.30
N THR A 56 -11.22 8.13 -10.19
CA THR A 56 -11.25 8.57 -11.57
C THR A 56 -12.48 8.16 -12.28
N GLU A 57 -13.35 7.49 -11.63
CA GLU A 57 -14.55 7.13 -12.28
C GLU A 57 -15.41 8.33 -12.56
N TYR A 58 -15.10 9.49 -12.03
CA TYR A 58 -15.85 10.63 -12.32
C TYR A 58 -15.29 11.35 -13.41
N PRO A 59 -15.95 11.41 -14.41
CA PRO A 59 -15.42 12.13 -15.50
C PRO A 59 -15.55 13.53 -15.21
N GLU A 60 -15.45 14.04 -15.14
CA GLU A 60 -15.46 15.12 -14.99
C GLU A 60 -15.92 15.79 -15.73
N LEU A 61 -16.16 15.85 -16.15
CA LEU A 61 -16.55 16.32 -16.79
C LEU A 61 -16.63 16.85 -17.15
#